data_530810d71c0c6b5cdf01933ec1c2f668
#
_entry.id   530810d71c0c6b5cdf01933ec1c2f668
#
_cell.length_a   1.000
_cell.length_b   1.000
_cell.length_c   1.000
_cell.angle_alpha   90.00
_cell.angle_beta   90.00
_cell.angle_gamma   90.00
#
_symmetry.space_group_name_H-M   'P 1'
#
loop_
_entity.id
_entity.type
_entity.pdbx_description
1 polymer ?
#
loop_
_entity_poly.entity_id
_entity_poly.type
_entity_poly.pdbx_seq_one_letter_code
_entity_poly.pdbx_strand_id
1 'polypeptide(L)'
;MDAAGFAQLLRNFTLAAESGDGERFASHFTDDAIYYDYIYGPHQGRREIAHMMSEMFHRDADDYRWEMFDPVCNGDMGYAWSLSSFTSMIPQFKGRRVVIDGMSRFILRDGLIAEYRESVNGGVAMAQLGVEPARMEKVFRRWTGWLEERPETIAYLARGKAVNDSRS
;
A
#
# COMPACT_ATOMS: atom_id res chain seq x y z
N MET A 1 -0.90 -6.48 20.14
CA MET A 1 -0.05 -5.27 20.33
C MET A 1 -0.91 -4.17 20.94
N ASP A 2 -0.40 -3.34 21.84
CA ASP A 2 -1.10 -2.16 22.34
C ASP A 2 -0.92 -0.93 21.42
N ALA A 3 -1.67 0.14 21.70
CA ALA A 3 -1.65 1.34 20.86
C ALA A 3 -0.27 2.02 20.81
N ALA A 4 0.48 2.04 21.92
CA ALA A 4 1.80 2.65 21.99
C ALA A 4 2.83 1.86 21.18
N GLY A 5 2.81 0.53 21.30
CA GLY A 5 3.64 -0.39 20.50
C GLY A 5 3.35 -0.27 19.01
N PHE A 6 2.08 -0.18 18.64
CA PHE A 6 1.69 0.01 17.24
C PHE A 6 2.17 1.34 16.68
N ALA A 7 1.98 2.43 17.40
CA ALA A 7 2.49 3.73 17.00
C ALA A 7 4.02 3.74 16.83
N GLN A 8 4.76 3.02 17.69
CA GLN A 8 6.21 2.89 17.56
C GLN A 8 6.60 2.04 16.34
N LEU A 9 5.88 0.92 16.09
CA LEU A 9 6.06 0.11 14.89
C LEU A 9 5.93 0.97 13.63
N LEU A 10 4.86 1.78 13.53
CA LEU A 10 4.61 2.63 12.36
C LEU A 10 5.72 3.67 12.16
N ARG A 11 6.21 4.32 13.21
CA ARG A 11 7.36 5.25 13.10
C ARG A 11 8.60 4.57 12.55
N ASN A 12 8.94 3.39 13.05
CA ASN A 12 10.10 2.65 12.59
C ASN A 12 9.95 2.17 11.14
N PHE A 13 8.75 1.71 10.81
CA PHE A 13 8.36 1.25 9.47
C PHE A 13 8.48 2.37 8.42
N THR A 14 7.92 3.56 8.69
CA THR A 14 8.00 4.69 7.75
C THR A 14 9.44 5.21 7.61
N LEU A 15 10.19 5.31 8.71
CA LEU A 15 11.62 5.68 8.65
C LEU A 15 12.47 4.68 7.86
N ALA A 16 12.15 3.38 7.94
CA ALA A 16 12.83 2.37 7.14
C ALA A 16 12.49 2.52 5.65
N ALA A 17 11.21 2.77 5.33
CA ALA A 17 10.79 3.06 3.96
C ALA A 17 11.47 4.30 3.37
N GLU A 18 11.54 5.39 4.14
CA GLU A 18 12.20 6.64 3.71
C GLU A 18 13.71 6.45 3.46
N SER A 19 14.37 5.56 4.20
CA SER A 19 15.80 5.31 4.05
C SER A 19 16.19 4.54 2.78
N GLY A 20 15.25 3.84 2.14
CA GLY A 20 15.51 2.94 1.02
C GLY A 20 16.21 1.63 1.39
N ASP A 21 16.44 1.39 2.68
CA ASP A 21 17.01 0.14 3.19
C ASP A 21 15.93 -0.95 3.19
N GLY A 22 15.88 -1.74 2.12
CA GLY A 22 14.90 -2.79 1.93
C GLY A 22 14.93 -3.86 3.01
N GLU A 23 16.11 -4.26 3.48
CA GLU A 23 16.25 -5.26 4.55
C GLU A 23 15.72 -4.73 5.88
N ARG A 24 16.06 -3.50 6.22
CA ARG A 24 15.52 -2.82 7.40
C ARG A 24 14.00 -2.68 7.30
N PHE A 25 13.47 -2.32 6.14
CA PHE A 25 12.03 -2.25 5.91
C PHE A 25 11.36 -3.62 6.09
N ALA A 26 11.90 -4.65 5.45
CA ALA A 26 11.38 -6.01 5.51
C ALA A 26 11.47 -6.63 6.90
N SER A 27 12.39 -6.17 7.76
CA SER A 27 12.50 -6.66 9.15
C SER A 27 11.26 -6.40 10.02
N HIS A 28 10.39 -5.47 9.60
CA HIS A 28 9.11 -5.20 10.27
C HIS A 28 8.02 -6.23 9.96
N PHE A 29 8.27 -7.14 9.02
CA PHE A 29 7.31 -8.12 8.54
C PHE A 29 7.61 -9.53 9.05
N THR A 30 6.59 -10.40 9.08
CA THR A 30 6.78 -11.83 9.25
C THR A 30 7.43 -12.46 8.01
N ASP A 31 8.03 -13.64 8.12
CA ASP A 31 8.75 -14.27 7.00
C ASP A 31 7.83 -14.59 5.81
N ASP A 32 6.55 -14.87 6.09
CA ASP A 32 5.51 -15.22 5.12
C ASP A 32 4.56 -14.04 4.80
N ALA A 33 4.89 -12.82 5.24
CA ALA A 33 4.04 -11.64 5.08
C ALA A 33 3.68 -11.34 3.62
N ILE A 34 2.55 -10.65 3.45
CA ILE A 34 2.16 -10.11 2.14
C ILE A 34 2.05 -8.60 2.23
N TYR A 35 2.78 -7.91 1.37
CA TYR A 35 2.67 -6.49 1.13
C TYR A 35 1.89 -6.25 -0.17
N TYR A 36 0.71 -5.67 -0.09
CA TYR A 36 -0.07 -5.28 -1.26
C TYR A 36 0.24 -3.86 -1.66
N ASP A 37 1.20 -3.71 -2.56
CA ASP A 37 1.51 -2.41 -3.16
C ASP A 37 0.44 -2.04 -4.20
N TYR A 38 0.06 -0.77 -4.20
CA TYR A 38 -0.99 -0.27 -5.08
C TYR A 38 -0.56 -0.18 -6.55
N ILE A 39 0.74 0.00 -6.81
CA ILE A 39 1.31 0.20 -8.16
C ILE A 39 1.92 -1.09 -8.70
N TYR A 40 2.74 -1.76 -7.87
CA TYR A 40 3.52 -2.93 -8.27
C TYR A 40 2.80 -4.25 -8.03
N GLY A 41 1.73 -4.25 -7.19
CA GLY A 41 0.98 -5.44 -6.85
C GLY A 41 1.47 -6.14 -5.58
N PRO A 42 1.08 -7.41 -5.34
CA PRO A 42 1.45 -8.12 -4.12
C PRO A 42 2.89 -8.62 -4.15
N HIS A 43 3.58 -8.49 -3.01
CA HIS A 43 4.92 -9.03 -2.76
C HIS A 43 4.85 -9.95 -1.54
N GLN A 44 5.25 -11.21 -1.69
CA GLN A 44 5.17 -12.21 -0.65
C GLN A 44 6.54 -12.57 -0.08
N GLY A 45 6.62 -12.48 1.27
CA GLY A 45 7.82 -12.78 2.04
C GLY A 45 8.81 -11.62 2.09
N ARG A 46 9.64 -11.62 3.13
CA ARG A 46 10.61 -10.54 3.39
C ARG A 46 11.51 -10.22 2.21
N ARG A 47 11.99 -11.24 1.49
CA ARG A 47 12.90 -11.04 0.36
C ARG A 47 12.24 -10.21 -0.76
N GLU A 48 11.00 -10.54 -1.13
CA GLU A 48 10.28 -9.82 -2.17
C GLU A 48 9.90 -8.39 -1.71
N ILE A 49 9.56 -8.23 -0.43
CA ILE A 49 9.26 -6.93 0.18
C ILE A 49 10.53 -6.05 0.22
N ALA A 50 11.68 -6.61 0.60
CA ALA A 50 12.96 -5.89 0.58
C ALA A 50 13.33 -5.44 -0.84
N HIS A 51 13.22 -6.36 -1.82
CA HIS A 51 13.49 -6.07 -3.23
C HIS A 51 12.55 -4.98 -3.78
N MET A 52 11.26 -5.05 -3.48
CA MET A 52 10.29 -4.03 -3.89
C MET A 52 10.71 -2.65 -3.38
N MET A 53 11.08 -2.54 -2.10
CA MET A 53 11.44 -1.27 -1.50
C MET A 53 12.74 -0.71 -2.09
N SER A 54 13.83 -1.49 -2.14
CA SER A 54 15.14 -0.99 -2.57
C SER A 54 15.28 -0.89 -4.09
N GLU A 55 14.82 -1.92 -4.85
CA GLU A 55 15.12 -2.05 -6.28
C GLU A 55 14.00 -1.58 -7.21
N MET A 56 12.78 -1.42 -6.68
CA MET A 56 11.66 -0.92 -7.48
C MET A 56 11.27 0.49 -7.05
N PHE A 57 10.89 0.67 -5.78
CA PHE A 57 10.36 1.94 -5.29
C PHE A 57 11.44 3.04 -5.30
N HIS A 58 12.59 2.82 -4.66
CA HIS A 58 13.70 3.80 -4.62
C HIS A 58 14.47 3.96 -5.94
N ARG A 59 14.26 3.08 -6.92
CA ARG A 59 14.67 3.33 -8.31
C ARG A 59 13.82 4.41 -8.96
N ASP A 60 12.52 4.37 -8.70
CA ASP A 60 11.52 5.19 -9.40
C ASP A 60 11.16 6.47 -8.64
N ALA A 61 11.56 6.59 -7.35
CA ALA A 61 11.26 7.70 -6.46
C ALA A 61 12.49 8.19 -5.69
N ASP A 62 12.62 9.50 -5.53
CA ASP A 62 13.62 10.19 -4.71
C ASP A 62 12.93 11.12 -3.69
N ASP A 63 13.65 11.53 -2.65
CA ASP A 63 13.14 12.37 -1.56
C ASP A 63 11.78 11.86 -1.03
N TYR A 64 11.74 10.57 -0.73
CA TYR A 64 10.55 9.91 -0.20
C TYR A 64 10.33 10.29 1.25
N ARG A 65 9.06 10.64 1.55
CA ARG A 65 8.57 10.94 2.90
C ARG A 65 7.28 10.18 3.13
N TRP A 66 7.13 9.59 4.31
CA TRP A 66 5.92 8.86 4.67
C TRP A 66 5.58 9.08 6.14
N GLU A 67 4.42 9.62 6.39
CA GLU A 67 3.92 9.87 7.74
C GLU A 67 2.57 9.18 7.94
N MET A 68 2.37 8.62 9.12
CA MET A 68 1.12 7.97 9.52
C MET A 68 0.53 8.67 10.72
N PHE A 69 -0.75 9.03 10.61
CA PHE A 69 -1.52 9.80 11.57
C PHE A 69 -2.60 8.93 12.21
N ASP A 70 -2.99 9.29 13.42
CA ASP A 70 -4.12 8.72 14.15
C ASP A 70 -4.13 7.18 14.18
N PRO A 71 -3.01 6.53 14.55
CA PRO A 71 -2.93 5.09 14.52
C PRO A 71 -3.87 4.47 15.56
N VAL A 72 -4.69 3.53 15.11
CA VAL A 72 -5.55 2.72 15.97
C VAL A 72 -5.21 1.25 15.82
N CYS A 73 -5.18 0.52 16.92
CA CYS A 73 -4.89 -0.91 16.93
C CYS A 73 -5.82 -1.63 17.90
N ASN A 74 -6.35 -2.77 17.45
CA ASN A 74 -7.09 -3.71 18.27
C ASN A 74 -6.41 -5.08 18.20
N GLY A 75 -5.38 -5.27 19.05
CA GLY A 75 -4.64 -6.51 19.14
C GLY A 75 -3.88 -6.84 17.85
N ASP A 76 -4.51 -7.60 16.97
CA ASP A 76 -3.89 -8.15 15.76
C ASP A 76 -4.21 -7.34 14.49
N MET A 77 -4.94 -6.25 14.62
CA MET A 77 -5.31 -5.40 13.50
C MET A 77 -5.10 -3.93 13.82
N GLY A 78 -4.46 -3.21 12.89
CA GLY A 78 -4.25 -1.77 13.00
C GLY A 78 -4.58 -1.02 11.73
N TYR A 79 -4.88 0.27 11.90
CA TYR A 79 -5.12 1.22 10.82
C TYR A 79 -4.44 2.54 11.13
N ALA A 80 -4.05 3.26 10.08
CA ALA A 80 -3.56 4.62 10.19
C ALA A 80 -3.91 5.40 8.91
N TRP A 81 -4.23 6.67 9.07
CA TRP A 81 -4.24 7.60 7.95
C TRP A 81 -2.80 7.85 7.51
N SER A 82 -2.53 7.87 6.21
CA SER A 82 -1.19 8.06 5.69
C SER A 82 -1.09 9.22 4.71
N LEU A 83 0.03 9.91 4.77
CA LEU A 83 0.44 10.91 3.79
C LEU A 83 1.85 10.55 3.34
N SER A 84 2.04 10.35 2.06
CA SER A 84 3.35 10.10 1.48
C SER A 84 3.65 11.06 0.33
N SER A 85 4.92 11.29 0.09
CA SER A 85 5.36 12.14 -1.02
C SER A 85 6.72 11.71 -1.54
N PHE A 86 6.94 11.92 -2.82
CA PHE A 86 8.22 11.62 -3.48
C PHE A 86 8.42 12.50 -4.72
N THR A 87 9.65 12.57 -5.19
CA THR A 87 10.01 13.14 -6.49
C THR A 87 10.23 12.00 -7.48
N SER A 88 9.51 12.01 -8.59
CA SER A 88 9.63 10.94 -9.59
C SER A 88 11.01 10.93 -10.26
N MET A 89 11.61 9.75 -10.35
CA MET A 89 12.83 9.47 -11.10
C MET A 89 12.55 8.75 -12.43
N ILE A 90 11.29 8.38 -12.68
CA ILE A 90 10.86 7.79 -13.95
C ILE A 90 11.17 8.79 -15.08
N PRO A 91 11.89 8.42 -16.15
CA PRO A 91 12.41 9.37 -17.14
C PRO A 91 11.38 10.35 -17.71
N GLN A 92 10.15 9.87 -18.02
CA GLN A 92 9.06 10.67 -18.57
C GLN A 92 8.45 11.66 -17.57
N PHE A 93 8.63 11.43 -16.27
CA PHE A 93 8.03 12.21 -15.19
C PHE A 93 9.07 12.78 -14.22
N LYS A 94 10.35 12.69 -14.59
CA LYS A 94 11.48 13.05 -13.72
C LYS A 94 11.34 14.47 -13.17
N GLY A 95 11.56 14.59 -11.87
CA GLY A 95 11.52 15.86 -11.15
C GLY A 95 10.12 16.31 -10.74
N ARG A 96 9.05 15.58 -11.10
CA ARG A 96 7.69 15.92 -10.67
C ARG A 96 7.47 15.45 -9.25
N ARG A 97 6.99 16.34 -8.40
CA ARG A 97 6.63 16.02 -7.01
C ARG A 97 5.23 15.42 -6.95
N VAL A 98 5.10 14.34 -6.19
CA VAL A 98 3.83 13.66 -5.95
C VAL A 98 3.55 13.68 -4.46
N VAL A 99 2.31 13.94 -4.07
CA VAL A 99 1.78 13.79 -2.70
C VAL A 99 0.55 12.91 -2.78
N ILE A 100 0.51 11.87 -1.95
CA ILE A 100 -0.57 10.88 -1.92
C ILE A 100 -1.08 10.75 -0.49
N ASP A 101 -2.38 10.77 -0.32
CA ASP A 101 -3.05 10.41 0.91
C ASP A 101 -3.73 9.05 0.81
N GLY A 102 -3.98 8.41 1.95
CA GLY A 102 -4.66 7.14 1.97
C GLY A 102 -4.87 6.57 3.36
N MET A 103 -5.43 5.37 3.38
CA MET A 103 -5.63 4.57 4.58
C MET A 103 -4.80 3.29 4.48
N SER A 104 -4.03 3.02 5.51
CA SER A 104 -3.24 1.80 5.63
C SER A 104 -3.87 0.84 6.63
N ARG A 105 -3.92 -0.44 6.28
CA ARG A 105 -4.39 -1.56 7.11
C ARG A 105 -3.24 -2.52 7.36
N PHE A 106 -3.11 -2.93 8.62
CA PHE A 106 -2.09 -3.86 9.10
C PHE A 106 -2.75 -5.06 9.78
N ILE A 107 -2.38 -6.27 9.40
CA ILE A 107 -2.59 -7.47 10.20
C ILE A 107 -1.28 -7.78 10.90
N LEU A 108 -1.33 -7.97 12.21
CA LEU A 108 -0.17 -8.16 13.07
C LEU A 108 -0.12 -9.59 13.60
N ARG A 109 1.08 -10.15 13.69
CA ARG A 109 1.34 -11.44 14.31
C ARG A 109 2.69 -11.37 15.03
N ASP A 110 2.71 -11.69 16.32
CA ASP A 110 3.92 -11.70 17.14
C ASP A 110 4.71 -10.38 17.12
N GLY A 111 4.00 -9.27 17.05
CA GLY A 111 4.61 -7.93 17.03
C GLY A 111 5.12 -7.47 15.67
N LEU A 112 4.96 -8.28 14.62
CA LEU A 112 5.35 -7.99 13.25
C LEU A 112 4.13 -7.86 12.33
N ILE A 113 4.33 -7.27 11.15
CA ILE A 113 3.31 -7.12 10.12
C ILE A 113 3.22 -8.43 9.33
N ALA A 114 2.06 -9.10 9.39
CA ALA A 114 1.77 -10.29 8.59
C ALA A 114 1.09 -9.95 7.27
N GLU A 115 0.32 -8.86 7.23
CA GLU A 115 -0.26 -8.34 5.99
C GLU A 115 -0.32 -6.82 6.05
N TYR A 116 0.08 -6.19 4.96
CA TYR A 116 -0.10 -4.77 4.73
C TYR A 116 -0.94 -4.52 3.50
N ARG A 117 -1.91 -3.64 3.61
CA ARG A 117 -2.69 -3.11 2.48
C ARG A 117 -2.91 -1.62 2.64
N GLU A 118 -2.96 -0.94 1.52
CA GLU A 118 -3.32 0.47 1.48
C GLU A 118 -4.46 0.72 0.49
N SER A 119 -5.20 1.79 0.77
CA SER A 119 -6.14 2.39 -0.17
C SER A 119 -5.73 3.84 -0.36
N VAL A 120 -5.10 4.12 -1.48
CA VAL A 120 -4.56 5.44 -1.82
C VAL A 120 -5.24 6.02 -3.07
N ASN A 121 -5.21 7.33 -3.22
CA ASN A 121 -5.75 8.00 -4.39
C ASN A 121 -4.73 8.04 -5.54
N GLY A 122 -4.52 6.89 -6.17
CA GLY A 122 -3.56 6.74 -7.28
C GLY A 122 -3.91 7.59 -8.51
N GLY A 123 -5.19 7.97 -8.68
CA GLY A 123 -5.59 8.90 -9.74
C GLY A 123 -5.02 10.29 -9.55
N VAL A 124 -5.02 10.79 -8.32
CA VAL A 124 -4.39 12.08 -7.96
C VAL A 124 -2.88 12.03 -8.20
N ALA A 125 -2.21 10.93 -7.81
CA ALA A 125 -0.78 10.74 -8.07
C ALA A 125 -0.47 10.82 -9.57
N MET A 126 -1.24 10.10 -10.41
CA MET A 126 -1.06 10.12 -11.86
C MET A 126 -1.33 11.51 -12.47
N ALA A 127 -2.31 12.24 -11.96
CA ALA A 127 -2.57 13.61 -12.39
C ALA A 127 -1.40 14.56 -12.09
N GLN A 128 -0.82 14.46 -10.88
CA GLN A 128 0.38 15.22 -10.49
C GLN A 128 1.59 14.88 -11.37
N LEU A 129 1.72 13.61 -11.76
CA LEU A 129 2.73 13.18 -12.72
C LEU A 129 2.42 13.63 -14.15
N GLY A 130 1.20 14.14 -14.44
CA GLY A 130 0.76 14.52 -15.78
C GLY A 130 0.71 13.32 -16.73
N VAL A 131 0.23 12.19 -16.22
CA VAL A 131 0.00 11.00 -17.04
C VAL A 131 -1.17 11.26 -17.98
N GLU A 132 -0.99 10.94 -19.27
CA GLU A 132 -2.03 11.11 -20.29
C GLU A 132 -3.30 10.29 -19.94
N PRO A 133 -4.50 10.83 -20.18
CA PRO A 133 -5.77 10.18 -19.82
C PRO A 133 -5.93 8.75 -20.35
N ALA A 134 -5.52 8.48 -21.57
CA ALA A 134 -5.59 7.16 -22.17
C ALA A 134 -4.68 6.13 -21.46
N ARG A 135 -3.57 6.58 -20.86
CA ARG A 135 -2.69 5.74 -20.06
C ARG A 135 -3.27 5.52 -18.66
N MET A 136 -3.88 6.55 -18.06
CA MET A 136 -4.60 6.43 -16.79
C MET A 136 -5.73 5.41 -16.90
N GLU A 137 -6.51 5.44 -17.98
CA GLU A 137 -7.58 4.46 -18.22
C GLU A 137 -7.07 3.01 -18.23
N LYS A 138 -5.94 2.74 -18.86
CA LYS A 138 -5.32 1.40 -18.88
C LYS A 138 -4.90 0.95 -17.47
N VAL A 139 -4.38 1.86 -16.66
CA VAL A 139 -4.02 1.57 -15.26
C VAL A 139 -5.26 1.27 -14.44
N PHE A 140 -6.31 2.07 -14.56
CA PHE A 140 -7.58 1.86 -13.85
C PHE A 140 -8.25 0.55 -14.23
N ARG A 141 -8.25 0.17 -15.50
CA ARG A 141 -8.76 -1.15 -15.94
C ARG A 141 -8.01 -2.30 -15.27
N ARG A 142 -6.67 -2.21 -15.16
CA ARG A 142 -5.88 -3.22 -14.45
C ARG A 142 -6.24 -3.28 -12.97
N TRP A 143 -6.38 -2.13 -12.29
CA TRP A 143 -6.75 -2.08 -10.88
C TRP A 143 -8.18 -2.59 -10.64
N THR A 144 -9.09 -2.32 -11.57
CA THR A 144 -10.45 -2.89 -11.55
C THR A 144 -10.40 -4.42 -11.59
N GLY A 145 -9.62 -5.01 -12.51
CA GLY A 145 -9.43 -6.47 -12.56
C GLY A 145 -8.88 -7.04 -11.24
N TRP A 146 -7.85 -6.42 -10.68
CA TRP A 146 -7.30 -6.85 -9.38
C TRP A 146 -8.32 -6.76 -8.24
N LEU A 147 -9.20 -5.74 -8.25
CA LEU A 147 -10.26 -5.60 -7.27
C LEU A 147 -11.32 -6.71 -7.43
N GLU A 148 -11.71 -6.99 -8.66
CA GLU A 148 -12.74 -8.00 -8.99
C GLU A 148 -12.30 -9.43 -8.65
N GLU A 149 -11.01 -9.73 -8.78
CA GLU A 149 -10.40 -11.03 -8.48
C GLU A 149 -10.22 -11.30 -6.98
N ARG A 150 -10.38 -10.31 -6.11
CA ARG A 150 -10.24 -10.50 -4.67
C ARG A 150 -11.31 -11.40 -4.10
N PRO A 151 -10.99 -12.41 -3.27
CA PRO A 151 -11.98 -13.31 -2.66
C PRO A 151 -13.09 -12.56 -1.91
N GLU A 152 -12.75 -11.48 -1.21
CA GLU A 152 -13.72 -10.65 -0.49
C GLU A 152 -14.68 -9.93 -1.43
N THR A 153 -14.22 -9.48 -2.61
CA THR A 153 -15.07 -8.82 -3.62
C THR A 153 -16.02 -9.84 -4.25
N ILE A 154 -15.52 -11.02 -4.60
CA ILE A 154 -16.33 -12.12 -5.13
C ILE A 154 -17.44 -12.50 -4.13
N ALA A 155 -17.07 -12.70 -2.86
CA ALA A 155 -18.02 -13.04 -1.80
C ALA A 155 -19.05 -11.92 -1.55
N TYR A 156 -18.62 -10.66 -1.63
CA TYR A 156 -19.51 -9.50 -1.47
C TYR A 156 -20.55 -9.42 -2.59
N LEU A 157 -20.14 -9.57 -3.85
CA LEU A 157 -21.03 -9.50 -5.01
C LEU A 157 -21.99 -10.68 -5.07
N ALA A 158 -21.58 -11.87 -4.64
CA ALA A 158 -22.45 -13.04 -4.56
C ALA A 158 -23.63 -12.84 -3.59
N ARG A 159 -23.42 -12.13 -2.46
CA ARG A 159 -24.49 -11.81 -1.51
C ARG A 159 -25.55 -10.87 -2.09
N GLY A 160 -25.13 -9.90 -2.92
CA GLY A 160 -26.06 -8.96 -3.57
C GLY A 160 -27.00 -9.64 -4.57
N LYS A 161 -26.56 -10.69 -5.25
CA LYS A 161 -27.42 -11.49 -6.16
C LYS A 161 -28.48 -12.26 -5.39
N ALA A 162 -28.14 -12.91 -4.29
CA ALA A 162 -29.05 -13.67 -3.47
C ALA A 162 -30.20 -12.84 -2.87
N VAL A 163 -29.98 -11.57 -2.56
CA VAL A 163 -31.03 -10.66 -2.04
C VAL A 163 -31.99 -10.22 -3.14
N ASN A 164 -31.53 -10.06 -4.37
CA ASN A 164 -32.44 -9.70 -5.51
C ASN A 164 -33.28 -10.86 -5.96
N ASP A 165 -32.75 -12.08 -5.98
CA ASP A 165 -33.52 -13.29 -6.34
C ASP A 165 -34.61 -13.64 -5.31
N SER A 166 -34.44 -13.23 -4.04
CA SER A 166 -35.46 -13.43 -3.00
C SER A 166 -36.58 -12.36 -2.98
N ARG A 167 -36.47 -11.32 -3.82
CA ARG A 167 -37.45 -10.23 -3.96
C ARG A 167 -38.26 -10.28 -5.28
N SER A 168 -37.95 -11.22 -6.13
CA SER A 168 -38.70 -11.54 -7.37
C SER A 168 -39.64 -12.73 -7.16
#